data_e9ded9d548f41f52d9395baec44446a5
#
_entry.id   e9ded9d548f41f52d9395baec44446a5
#
_cell.length_a   1.000
_cell.length_b   1.000
_cell.length_c   1.000
_cell.angle_alpha   90.00
_cell.angle_beta   90.00
_cell.angle_gamma   90.00
#
_symmetry.space_group_name_H-M   'P 1'
#
loop_
_entity.id
_entity.type
_entity.pdbx_description
1 polymer ?
#
loop_
_entity_poly.entity_id
_entity_poly.type
_entity_poly.pdbx_seq_one_letter_code
_entity_poly.pdbx_strand_id
1 'polypeptide(L)'
;MRDRPPGRQPVQTLVSPASRRDEVYRLMRDKVAEGRQAYVVYPIIEESETSDLKAATTMSAHLAADVFPDLRVELLHGRLKPAQKEDVMRRFSAGDVDILVSTTVVEVGVDVPNATVMVVEHAERFGLAQLHQLRGRIGRGGHASTCALLYDAPWSDVAKARLAAMAESDDGFLLSEKDLELRGPGDVFGTRQSGVPMLRAGDPVRDVDLLDRAHGDARALVDADAVPAALAAHVARVWQRHFGLGTVG
;
A
#
# COMPACT_ATOMS: atom_id res chain seq x y z
N MET A 1 16.96 3.85 10.90
CA MET A 1 16.45 5.13 11.40
C MET A 1 15.07 4.88 11.98
N ARG A 2 14.96 4.84 13.31
CA ARG A 2 13.70 4.58 14.05
C ARG A 2 12.95 5.85 14.41
N ASP A 3 13.40 7.02 13.94
CA ASP A 3 12.85 8.31 14.37
C ASP A 3 11.79 8.80 13.39
N ARG A 4 10.58 8.99 13.93
CA ARG A 4 9.51 9.69 13.20
C ARG A 4 9.94 11.12 12.94
N PRO A 5 9.58 11.73 11.80
CA PRO A 5 9.82 13.15 11.59
C PRO A 5 9.23 13.97 12.75
N PRO A 6 9.91 15.03 13.22
CA PRO A 6 9.42 15.84 14.32
C PRO A 6 8.03 16.40 14.02
N GLY A 7 7.11 16.30 15.00
CA GLY A 7 5.73 16.82 14.90
C GLY A 7 4.68 15.86 14.37
N ARG A 8 5.05 14.64 13.94
CA ARG A 8 4.07 13.65 13.46
C ARG A 8 3.41 12.91 14.62
N GLN A 9 2.08 13.02 14.72
CA GLN A 9 1.28 12.25 15.68
C GLN A 9 1.12 10.79 15.24
N PRO A 10 1.02 9.83 16.18
CA PRO A 10 0.65 8.46 15.84
C PRO A 10 -0.71 8.39 15.15
N VAL A 11 -0.84 7.56 14.14
CA VAL A 11 -2.12 7.28 13.50
C VAL A 11 -2.73 6.05 14.16
N GLN A 12 -3.88 6.22 14.79
CA GLN A 12 -4.63 5.09 15.33
C GLN A 12 -5.18 4.24 14.19
N THR A 13 -4.85 2.95 14.16
CA THR A 13 -5.41 2.02 13.17
C THR A 13 -6.54 1.21 13.80
N LEU A 14 -7.73 1.27 13.19
CA LEU A 14 -8.91 0.51 13.59
C LEU A 14 -9.21 -0.53 12.52
N VAL A 15 -9.32 -1.80 12.90
CA VAL A 15 -9.77 -2.88 12.02
C VAL A 15 -11.20 -3.24 12.41
N SER A 16 -12.15 -3.13 11.49
CA SER A 16 -13.58 -3.29 11.77
C SER A 16 -14.30 -4.02 10.64
N PRO A 17 -15.26 -4.92 10.96
CA PRO A 17 -16.09 -5.50 9.92
C PRO A 17 -16.99 -4.44 9.27
N ALA A 18 -17.31 -4.61 7.99
CA ALA A 18 -18.15 -3.68 7.24
C ALA A 18 -19.56 -3.54 7.83
N SER A 19 -20.03 -4.52 8.63
CA SER A 19 -21.28 -4.42 9.40
C SER A 19 -21.28 -3.29 10.45
N ARG A 20 -20.10 -2.78 10.82
CA ARG A 20 -19.94 -1.64 11.75
C ARG A 20 -19.55 -0.36 11.04
N ARG A 21 -19.76 -0.27 9.73
CA ARG A 21 -19.45 0.91 8.90
C ARG A 21 -20.07 2.20 9.45
N ASP A 22 -21.29 2.13 9.96
CA ASP A 22 -21.98 3.30 10.51
C ASP A 22 -21.26 3.94 11.71
N GLU A 23 -20.50 3.15 12.49
CA GLU A 23 -19.69 3.69 13.58
C GLU A 23 -18.50 4.49 13.04
N VAL A 24 -17.88 4.00 11.96
CA VAL A 24 -16.79 4.69 11.27
C VAL A 24 -17.29 5.97 10.59
N TYR A 25 -18.47 5.93 10.00
CA TYR A 25 -19.07 7.10 9.37
C TYR A 25 -19.48 8.18 10.39
N ARG A 26 -19.90 7.76 11.58
CA ARG A 26 -20.11 8.72 12.70
C ARG A 26 -18.82 9.38 13.10
N LEU A 27 -17.73 8.61 13.28
CA LEU A 27 -16.39 9.16 13.56
C LEU A 27 -15.96 10.16 12.48
N MET A 28 -16.17 9.84 11.19
CA MET A 28 -15.87 10.78 10.10
C MET A 28 -16.66 12.07 10.25
N ARG A 29 -17.96 12.00 10.50
CA ARG A 29 -18.84 13.16 10.68
C ARG A 29 -18.38 14.04 11.83
N ASP A 30 -18.03 13.42 12.96
CA ASP A 30 -17.54 14.15 14.14
C ASP A 30 -16.24 14.90 13.80
N LYS A 31 -15.32 14.26 13.07
CA LYS A 31 -14.06 14.88 12.66
C LYS A 31 -14.25 15.99 11.64
N VAL A 32 -15.19 15.84 10.71
CA VAL A 32 -15.52 16.91 9.77
C VAL A 32 -16.19 18.09 10.50
N ALA A 33 -17.04 17.84 11.48
CA ALA A 33 -17.61 18.88 12.32
C ALA A 33 -16.54 19.66 13.15
N GLU A 34 -15.41 19.01 13.46
CA GLU A 34 -14.22 19.66 14.02
C GLU A 34 -13.40 20.45 12.98
N GLY A 35 -13.86 20.55 11.74
CA GLY A 35 -13.18 21.21 10.62
C GLY A 35 -12.06 20.37 10.01
N ARG A 36 -12.05 19.04 10.21
CA ARG A 36 -11.10 18.11 9.59
C ARG A 36 -11.63 17.56 8.29
N GLN A 37 -10.75 16.88 7.55
CA GLN A 37 -11.08 16.25 6.27
C GLN A 37 -10.83 14.74 6.33
N ALA A 38 -11.50 14.01 5.45
CA ALA A 38 -11.43 12.56 5.40
C ALA A 38 -11.16 12.02 4.00
N TYR A 39 -10.46 10.90 3.94
CA TYR A 39 -10.35 10.06 2.74
C TYR A 39 -11.22 8.82 2.90
N VAL A 40 -11.85 8.39 1.81
CA VAL A 40 -12.46 7.07 1.68
C VAL A 40 -11.85 6.38 0.46
N VAL A 41 -11.18 5.26 0.66
CA VAL A 41 -10.43 4.58 -0.40
C VAL A 41 -11.07 3.24 -0.72
N TYR A 42 -11.34 3.02 -2.03
CA TYR A 42 -11.83 1.75 -2.57
C TYR A 42 -10.72 1.03 -3.33
N PRO A 43 -10.64 -0.31 -3.26
CA PRO A 43 -9.69 -1.07 -4.05
C PRO A 43 -10.03 -0.99 -5.54
N ILE A 44 -9.00 -1.03 -6.40
CA ILE A 44 -9.12 -1.40 -7.80
C ILE A 44 -8.52 -2.79 -7.96
N ILE A 45 -9.26 -3.71 -8.55
CA ILE A 45 -8.78 -5.02 -8.96
C ILE A 45 -8.50 -4.94 -10.46
N GLU A 46 -7.27 -5.22 -10.88
CA GLU A 46 -6.82 -5.08 -12.28
C GLU A 46 -7.70 -5.84 -13.28
N GLU A 47 -8.32 -6.95 -12.87
CA GLU A 47 -9.19 -7.76 -13.72
C GLU A 47 -10.59 -7.13 -13.95
N SER A 48 -10.97 -6.11 -13.19
CA SER A 48 -12.30 -5.49 -13.26
C SER A 48 -12.31 -3.96 -13.06
N GLU A 49 -11.29 -3.25 -13.54
CA GLU A 49 -11.19 -1.77 -13.42
C GLU A 49 -12.50 -1.02 -13.73
N THR A 50 -13.28 -1.51 -14.67
CA THR A 50 -14.56 -0.87 -15.06
C THR A 50 -15.62 -1.10 -13.99
N SER A 51 -15.66 -2.29 -13.38
CA SER A 51 -16.59 -2.64 -12.30
C SER A 51 -16.26 -1.88 -11.02
N ASP A 52 -14.98 -1.83 -10.65
CA ASP A 52 -14.51 -1.17 -9.43
C ASP A 52 -14.69 0.35 -9.50
N LEU A 53 -14.43 0.95 -10.66
CA LEU A 53 -14.71 2.35 -10.88
C LEU A 53 -16.21 2.65 -10.76
N LYS A 54 -17.07 1.78 -11.32
CA LYS A 54 -18.52 1.92 -11.19
C LYS A 54 -18.95 1.80 -9.73
N ALA A 55 -18.38 0.85 -8.99
CA ALA A 55 -18.63 0.67 -7.56
C ALA A 55 -18.21 1.91 -6.75
N ALA A 56 -17.01 2.44 -6.98
CA ALA A 56 -16.54 3.66 -6.33
C ALA A 56 -17.38 4.88 -6.68
N THR A 57 -17.82 5.00 -7.94
CA THR A 57 -18.71 6.09 -8.37
C THR A 57 -20.09 5.99 -7.72
N THR A 58 -20.68 4.80 -7.70
CA THR A 58 -21.98 4.55 -7.05
C THR A 58 -21.88 4.82 -5.55
N MET A 59 -20.82 4.38 -4.91
CA MET A 59 -20.63 4.61 -3.48
C MET A 59 -20.35 6.08 -3.16
N SER A 60 -19.58 6.79 -3.97
CA SER A 60 -19.38 8.24 -3.82
C SER A 60 -20.70 8.99 -3.91
N ALA A 61 -21.56 8.63 -4.87
CA ALA A 61 -22.90 9.21 -4.99
C ALA A 61 -23.77 8.89 -3.78
N HIS A 62 -23.74 7.64 -3.28
CA HIS A 62 -24.46 7.23 -2.07
C HIS A 62 -23.96 8.00 -0.84
N LEU A 63 -22.63 8.12 -0.66
CA LEU A 63 -22.08 8.92 0.44
C LEU A 63 -22.54 10.37 0.40
N ALA A 64 -22.57 10.99 -0.79
CA ALA A 64 -22.98 12.37 -0.95
C ALA A 64 -24.49 12.59 -0.77
N ALA A 65 -25.33 11.65 -1.23
CA ALA A 65 -26.77 11.83 -1.22
C ALA A 65 -27.45 11.35 0.07
N ASP A 66 -26.99 10.19 0.59
CA ASP A 66 -27.73 9.47 1.64
C ASP A 66 -27.02 9.50 2.99
N VAL A 67 -25.68 9.46 3.00
CA VAL A 67 -24.91 9.37 4.24
C VAL A 67 -24.47 10.75 4.74
N PHE A 68 -23.96 11.60 3.86
CA PHE A 68 -23.41 12.92 4.17
C PHE A 68 -23.98 14.01 3.27
N PRO A 69 -25.34 14.19 3.22
CA PRO A 69 -25.96 15.14 2.31
C PRO A 69 -25.63 16.61 2.64
N ASP A 70 -25.10 16.86 3.81
CA ASP A 70 -24.68 18.16 4.33
C ASP A 70 -23.17 18.43 4.15
N LEU A 71 -22.41 17.45 3.62
CA LEU A 71 -20.96 17.56 3.43
C LEU A 71 -20.60 17.56 1.95
N ARG A 72 -19.45 18.15 1.65
CA ARG A 72 -18.93 18.23 0.28
C ARG A 72 -18.08 16.99 -0.01
N VAL A 73 -18.65 16.07 -0.77
CA VAL A 73 -18.03 14.80 -1.15
C VAL A 73 -17.60 14.86 -2.62
N GLU A 74 -16.35 14.53 -2.90
CA GLU A 74 -15.78 14.49 -4.25
C GLU A 74 -15.16 13.15 -4.55
N LEU A 75 -15.16 12.76 -5.83
CA LEU A 75 -14.55 11.50 -6.31
C LEU A 75 -13.28 11.76 -7.11
N LEU A 76 -12.20 11.09 -6.73
CA LEU A 76 -10.92 11.08 -7.44
C LEU A 76 -10.62 9.66 -7.94
N HIS A 77 -10.43 9.48 -9.25
CA HIS A 77 -10.11 8.17 -9.83
C HIS A 77 -9.14 8.26 -11.00
N GLY A 78 -8.52 7.11 -11.35
CA GLY A 78 -7.46 7.02 -12.34
C GLY A 78 -7.84 7.55 -13.74
N ARG A 79 -9.11 7.42 -14.16
CA ARG A 79 -9.60 7.83 -15.49
C ARG A 79 -9.90 9.33 -15.65
N LEU A 80 -9.85 10.11 -14.57
CA LEU A 80 -9.93 11.56 -14.69
C LEU A 80 -8.74 12.10 -15.47
N LYS A 81 -8.96 13.12 -16.28
CA LYS A 81 -7.88 13.84 -16.97
C LYS A 81 -6.96 14.51 -15.94
N PRO A 82 -5.65 14.66 -16.22
CA PRO A 82 -4.71 15.26 -15.27
C PRO A 82 -5.19 16.57 -14.67
N ALA A 83 -5.69 17.50 -15.47
CA ALA A 83 -6.21 18.79 -15.02
C ALA A 83 -7.42 18.66 -14.06
N GLN A 84 -8.26 17.63 -14.24
CA GLN A 84 -9.39 17.37 -13.34
C GLN A 84 -8.89 16.82 -11.99
N LYS A 85 -7.88 15.92 -12.02
CA LYS A 85 -7.25 15.41 -10.80
C LYS A 85 -6.61 16.53 -9.99
N GLU A 86 -5.88 17.41 -10.65
CA GLU A 86 -5.25 18.57 -10.03
C GLU A 86 -6.30 19.52 -9.43
N ASP A 87 -7.40 19.78 -10.13
CA ASP A 87 -8.47 20.64 -9.62
C ASP A 87 -9.13 20.05 -8.36
N VAL A 88 -9.51 18.76 -8.39
CA VAL A 88 -10.08 18.06 -7.22
C VAL A 88 -9.12 18.12 -6.03
N MET A 89 -7.83 17.82 -6.24
CA MET A 89 -6.83 17.85 -5.18
C MET A 89 -6.58 19.26 -4.66
N ARG A 90 -6.57 20.26 -5.52
CA ARG A 90 -6.46 21.67 -5.12
C ARG A 90 -7.61 22.08 -4.22
N ARG A 91 -8.86 21.76 -4.59
CA ARG A 91 -10.07 22.06 -3.78
C ARG A 91 -10.05 21.30 -2.46
N PHE A 92 -9.62 20.02 -2.46
CA PHE A 92 -9.48 19.27 -1.24
C PHE A 92 -8.39 19.85 -0.32
N SER A 93 -7.24 20.24 -0.85
CA SER A 93 -6.18 20.89 -0.07
C SER A 93 -6.58 22.26 0.48
N ALA A 94 -7.44 22.99 -0.25
CA ALA A 94 -7.98 24.29 0.19
C ALA A 94 -9.06 24.18 1.25
N GLY A 95 -9.56 22.96 1.54
CA GLY A 95 -10.68 22.75 2.47
C GLY A 95 -12.05 22.95 1.84
N ASP A 96 -12.15 23.05 0.50
CA ASP A 96 -13.41 23.17 -0.22
C ASP A 96 -14.14 21.83 -0.36
N VAL A 97 -13.49 20.73 -0.03
CA VAL A 97 -14.03 19.37 -0.04
C VAL A 97 -13.80 18.76 1.34
N ASP A 98 -14.83 18.17 1.93
CA ASP A 98 -14.77 17.57 3.28
C ASP A 98 -14.35 16.11 3.23
N ILE A 99 -14.86 15.37 2.25
CA ILE A 99 -14.60 13.94 2.06
C ILE A 99 -14.12 13.69 0.64
N LEU A 100 -12.92 13.16 0.49
CA LEU A 100 -12.39 12.72 -0.79
C LEU A 100 -12.50 11.21 -0.91
N VAL A 101 -13.43 10.76 -1.77
CA VAL A 101 -13.54 9.36 -2.18
C VAL A 101 -12.51 9.09 -3.26
N SER A 102 -11.70 8.04 -3.13
CA SER A 102 -10.72 7.71 -4.16
C SER A 102 -10.66 6.22 -4.43
N THR A 103 -10.31 5.87 -5.66
CA THR A 103 -9.79 4.56 -5.98
C THR A 103 -8.28 4.53 -5.70
N THR A 104 -7.66 3.38 -5.56
CA THR A 104 -6.31 3.08 -5.02
C THR A 104 -5.17 4.07 -5.32
N VAL A 105 -5.36 4.99 -6.24
CA VAL A 105 -4.29 5.90 -6.68
C VAL A 105 -4.44 7.27 -6.03
N VAL A 106 -4.22 7.36 -4.72
CA VAL A 106 -3.84 8.63 -4.10
C VAL A 106 -2.31 8.81 -4.32
N GLU A 107 -1.88 8.62 -5.56
CA GLU A 107 -0.47 8.85 -5.97
C GLU A 107 -0.15 10.33 -6.20
N VAL A 108 -1.16 11.19 -6.12
CA VAL A 108 -0.90 12.63 -6.24
C VAL A 108 -0.18 13.08 -4.97
N GLY A 109 1.10 13.40 -5.12
CA GLY A 109 2.03 13.77 -4.06
C GLY A 109 1.69 15.05 -3.28
N VAL A 110 0.40 15.39 -3.18
CA VAL A 110 -0.11 16.52 -2.41
C VAL A 110 -0.37 16.08 -0.99
N ASP A 111 0.30 16.74 -0.08
CA ASP A 111 0.15 16.55 1.35
C ASP A 111 -1.02 17.39 1.85
N VAL A 112 -2.00 16.77 2.53
CA VAL A 112 -3.16 17.45 3.11
C VAL A 112 -3.13 17.28 4.63
N PRO A 113 -2.45 18.18 5.37
CA PRO A 113 -2.27 18.06 6.82
C PRO A 113 -3.58 18.05 7.61
N ASN A 114 -4.66 18.62 7.04
CA ASN A 114 -5.98 18.67 7.65
C ASN A 114 -6.77 17.35 7.48
N ALA A 115 -6.34 16.43 6.62
CA ALA A 115 -6.95 15.11 6.48
C ALA A 115 -6.51 14.20 7.63
N THR A 116 -7.41 13.98 8.58
CA THR A 116 -7.12 13.22 9.80
C THR A 116 -7.82 11.87 9.86
N VAL A 117 -8.73 11.59 8.94
CA VAL A 117 -9.41 10.30 8.85
C VAL A 117 -9.13 9.66 7.50
N MET A 118 -8.79 8.38 7.53
CA MET A 118 -8.67 7.51 6.35
C MET A 118 -9.58 6.31 6.59
N VAL A 119 -10.53 6.09 5.70
CA VAL A 119 -11.33 4.88 5.66
C VAL A 119 -10.92 4.08 4.44
N VAL A 120 -10.53 2.83 4.64
CA VAL A 120 -10.18 1.90 3.56
C VAL A 120 -11.27 0.84 3.51
N GLU A 121 -12.06 0.86 2.45
CA GLU A 121 -13.11 -0.11 2.18
C GLU A 121 -12.50 -1.37 1.57
N HIS A 122 -13.06 -2.54 1.90
CA HIS A 122 -12.54 -3.85 1.47
C HIS A 122 -11.04 -4.00 1.73
N ALA A 123 -10.60 -3.62 2.94
CA ALA A 123 -9.19 -3.59 3.31
C ALA A 123 -8.50 -4.97 3.19
N GLU A 124 -9.26 -6.07 3.25
CA GLU A 124 -8.77 -7.43 3.03
C GLU A 124 -8.18 -7.65 1.63
N ARG A 125 -8.53 -6.80 0.65
CA ARG A 125 -8.05 -6.88 -0.73
C ARG A 125 -6.74 -6.16 -0.98
N PHE A 126 -6.29 -5.34 -0.02
CA PHE A 126 -5.05 -4.58 -0.15
C PHE A 126 -3.83 -5.37 0.32
N GLY A 127 -2.70 -5.14 -0.32
CA GLY A 127 -1.41 -5.56 0.20
C GLY A 127 -0.98 -4.74 1.43
N LEU A 128 -0.14 -5.32 2.28
CA LEU A 128 0.32 -4.67 3.51
C LEU A 128 1.07 -3.36 3.22
N ALA A 129 1.93 -3.36 2.19
CA ALA A 129 2.64 -2.17 1.74
C ALA A 129 1.69 -1.05 1.27
N GLN A 130 0.59 -1.41 0.56
CA GLN A 130 -0.41 -0.45 0.12
C GLN A 130 -1.15 0.18 1.30
N LEU A 131 -1.59 -0.64 2.27
CA LEU A 131 -2.24 -0.14 3.49
C LEU A 131 -1.32 0.78 4.28
N HIS A 132 -0.03 0.44 4.39
CA HIS A 132 0.95 1.30 5.05
C HIS A 132 1.12 2.63 4.33
N GLN A 133 1.21 2.64 3.01
CA GLN A 133 1.28 3.86 2.20
C GLN A 133 0.03 4.73 2.36
N LEU A 134 -1.17 4.14 2.32
CA LEU A 134 -2.43 4.85 2.55
C LEU A 134 -2.47 5.48 3.95
N ARG A 135 -2.18 4.70 5.00
CA ARG A 135 -2.08 5.23 6.36
C ARG A 135 -1.09 6.38 6.47
N GLY A 136 0.01 6.31 5.73
CA GLY A 136 1.03 7.36 5.66
C GLY A 136 0.56 8.67 5.05
N ARG A 137 -0.63 8.71 4.41
CA ARG A 137 -1.20 9.94 3.82
C ARG A 137 -1.90 10.83 4.82
N ILE A 138 -2.22 10.32 6.00
CA ILE A 138 -2.79 11.08 7.11
C ILE A 138 -1.79 11.20 8.27
N GLY A 139 -2.13 11.99 9.29
CA GLY A 139 -1.25 12.20 10.44
C GLY A 139 -0.02 13.06 10.16
N ARG A 140 -0.10 13.93 9.15
CA ARG A 140 0.96 14.86 8.76
C ARG A 140 0.81 16.23 9.39
N GLY A 141 -0.31 16.49 10.07
CA GLY A 141 -0.57 17.66 10.88
C GLY A 141 -0.40 17.37 12.38
N GLY A 142 -0.60 18.40 13.22
CA GLY A 142 -0.55 18.29 14.69
C GLY A 142 -1.77 17.61 15.33
N HIS A 143 -2.68 17.02 14.55
CA HIS A 143 -3.94 16.46 15.04
C HIS A 143 -3.92 14.94 15.09
N ALA A 144 -4.58 14.38 16.10
CA ALA A 144 -4.79 12.93 16.19
C ALA A 144 -5.55 12.41 14.95
N SER A 145 -5.02 11.36 14.35
CA SER A 145 -5.54 10.82 13.09
C SER A 145 -5.92 9.35 13.23
N THR A 146 -6.92 8.92 12.47
CA THR A 146 -7.47 7.57 12.51
C THR A 146 -7.51 6.95 11.12
N CYS A 147 -6.95 5.75 10.98
CA CYS A 147 -7.07 4.91 9.79
C CYS A 147 -8.00 3.74 10.10
N ALA A 148 -9.21 3.74 9.54
CA ALA A 148 -10.18 2.67 9.69
C ALA A 148 -10.08 1.71 8.49
N LEU A 149 -9.80 0.45 8.76
CA LEU A 149 -9.71 -0.63 7.79
C LEU A 149 -10.98 -1.46 7.89
N LEU A 150 -11.90 -1.27 6.93
CA LEU A 150 -13.16 -2.01 6.86
C LEU A 150 -12.97 -3.25 6.01
N TYR A 151 -13.40 -4.40 6.52
CA TYR A 151 -13.29 -5.68 5.82
C TYR A 151 -14.63 -6.39 5.71
N ASP A 152 -14.80 -7.17 4.63
CA ASP A 152 -15.92 -8.08 4.44
C ASP A 152 -15.50 -9.54 4.67
N ALA A 153 -16.42 -10.33 5.22
CA ALA A 153 -16.26 -11.77 5.35
C ALA A 153 -16.93 -12.49 4.16
N PRO A 154 -16.42 -13.65 3.72
CA PRO A 154 -15.24 -14.36 4.25
C PRO A 154 -13.92 -13.76 3.73
N TRP A 155 -12.89 -13.77 4.55
CA TRP A 155 -11.55 -13.32 4.23
C TRP A 155 -10.49 -14.37 4.59
N SER A 156 -9.37 -14.35 3.87
CA SER A 156 -8.31 -15.33 4.05
C SER A 156 -7.52 -15.10 5.34
N ASP A 157 -6.86 -16.16 5.84
CA ASP A 157 -6.01 -16.03 7.03
C ASP A 157 -4.82 -15.08 6.78
N VAL A 158 -4.33 -15.01 5.54
CA VAL A 158 -3.31 -14.03 5.14
C VAL A 158 -3.85 -12.60 5.25
N ALA A 159 -5.09 -12.34 4.82
CA ALA A 159 -5.70 -11.03 4.97
C ALA A 159 -5.89 -10.67 6.45
N LYS A 160 -6.33 -11.62 7.29
CA LYS A 160 -6.43 -11.42 8.75
C LYS A 160 -5.08 -11.03 9.35
N ALA A 161 -4.02 -11.76 9.01
CA ALA A 161 -2.67 -11.50 9.52
C ALA A 161 -2.15 -10.12 9.07
N ARG A 162 -2.43 -9.71 7.81
CA ARG A 162 -2.07 -8.37 7.32
C ARG A 162 -2.77 -7.25 8.08
N LEU A 163 -4.09 -7.36 8.28
CA LEU A 163 -4.85 -6.33 8.98
C LEU A 163 -4.47 -6.27 10.47
N ALA A 164 -4.18 -7.42 11.11
CA ALA A 164 -3.67 -7.47 12.47
C ALA A 164 -2.30 -6.76 12.57
N ALA A 165 -1.37 -7.04 11.67
CA ALA A 165 -0.07 -6.38 11.64
C ALA A 165 -0.19 -4.84 11.49
N MET A 166 -1.15 -4.37 10.67
CA MET A 166 -1.43 -2.94 10.54
C MET A 166 -1.96 -2.29 11.82
N ALA A 167 -2.73 -3.04 12.63
CA ALA A 167 -3.22 -2.55 13.92
C ALA A 167 -2.14 -2.53 15.01
N GLU A 168 -1.21 -3.48 14.95
CA GLU A 168 -0.18 -3.68 15.97
C GLU A 168 1.05 -2.78 15.80
N SER A 169 1.38 -2.37 14.56
CA SER A 169 2.61 -1.64 14.29
C SER A 169 2.44 -0.45 13.33
N ASP A 170 3.19 0.61 13.65
CA ASP A 170 3.41 1.76 12.76
C ASP A 170 4.76 1.66 12.03
N ASP A 171 5.64 0.74 12.43
CA ASP A 171 6.98 0.63 11.90
C ASP A 171 6.94 -0.02 10.50
N GLY A 172 7.32 0.75 9.49
CA GLY A 172 7.34 0.30 8.10
C GLY A 172 8.31 -0.85 7.84
N PHE A 173 9.39 -0.99 8.61
CA PHE A 173 10.32 -2.11 8.50
C PHE A 173 9.69 -3.40 9.00
N LEU A 174 9.07 -3.37 10.19
CA LEU A 174 8.36 -4.52 10.74
C LEU A 174 7.21 -4.95 9.83
N LEU A 175 6.48 -3.99 9.25
CA LEU A 175 5.41 -4.28 8.29
C LEU A 175 5.96 -4.88 6.99
N SER A 176 7.13 -4.45 6.53
CA SER A 176 7.77 -5.02 5.34
C SER A 176 8.28 -6.44 5.58
N GLU A 177 8.88 -6.71 6.74
CA GLU A 177 9.27 -8.06 7.15
C GLU A 177 8.05 -8.97 7.25
N LYS A 178 6.97 -8.47 7.84
CA LYS A 178 5.71 -9.22 7.96
C LYS A 178 5.05 -9.49 6.61
N ASP A 179 5.09 -8.53 5.68
CA ASP A 179 4.60 -8.73 4.31
C ASP A 179 5.39 -9.83 3.59
N LEU A 180 6.70 -9.87 3.80
CA LEU A 180 7.58 -10.91 3.26
C LEU A 180 7.26 -12.29 3.83
N GLU A 181 7.07 -12.40 5.16
CA GLU A 181 6.65 -13.64 5.81
C GLU A 181 5.30 -14.15 5.28
N LEU A 182 4.32 -13.25 5.14
CA LEU A 182 2.96 -13.59 4.73
C LEU A 182 2.84 -13.96 3.25
N ARG A 183 3.68 -13.37 2.40
CA ARG A 183 3.73 -13.74 0.98
C ARG A 183 4.42 -15.08 0.76
N GLY A 184 5.29 -15.49 1.69
CA GLY A 184 6.13 -16.66 1.54
C GLY A 184 7.22 -16.48 0.46
N PRO A 185 8.21 -17.35 0.42
CA PRO A 185 9.32 -17.26 -0.53
C PRO A 185 8.88 -17.44 -2.01
N GLY A 186 7.68 -17.97 -2.26
CA GLY A 186 7.15 -18.18 -3.61
C GLY A 186 6.57 -16.93 -4.29
N ASP A 187 6.05 -15.97 -3.51
CA ASP A 187 5.43 -14.75 -4.05
C ASP A 187 6.39 -13.55 -4.15
N VAL A 188 7.48 -13.57 -3.38
CA VAL A 188 8.56 -12.57 -3.51
C VAL A 188 9.21 -12.64 -4.89
N PHE A 189 9.18 -13.83 -5.48
CA PHE A 189 9.67 -14.13 -6.82
C PHE A 189 8.53 -14.33 -7.81
N GLY A 190 7.47 -13.51 -7.71
CA GLY A 190 6.27 -13.58 -8.53
C GLY A 190 6.54 -14.14 -9.93
N THR A 191 5.85 -15.18 -10.30
CA THR A 191 6.05 -15.98 -11.52
C THR A 191 5.95 -15.19 -12.82
N ARG A 192 5.81 -13.86 -12.77
CA ARG A 192 5.63 -13.00 -13.95
C ARG A 192 6.42 -11.70 -14.00
N GLN A 193 7.27 -11.35 -13.02
CA GLN A 193 8.18 -10.20 -13.16
C GLN A 193 9.61 -10.57 -12.79
N SER A 194 10.35 -10.80 -13.86
CA SER A 194 11.79 -10.55 -14.03
C SER A 194 12.73 -10.92 -12.90
N GLY A 195 13.31 -12.07 -12.99
CA GLY A 195 14.74 -11.97 -13.03
C GLY A 195 15.52 -12.47 -11.85
N VAL A 196 14.96 -13.02 -10.78
CA VAL A 196 15.79 -13.72 -9.79
C VAL A 196 15.64 -15.22 -10.01
N PRO A 197 16.74 -15.95 -10.35
CA PRO A 197 16.70 -17.39 -10.48
C PRO A 197 16.22 -18.01 -9.17
N MET A 198 15.22 -18.89 -9.22
CA MET A 198 14.85 -19.69 -8.06
C MET A 198 16.12 -20.40 -7.54
N LEU A 199 16.46 -20.15 -6.28
CA LEU A 199 17.54 -20.84 -5.64
C LEU A 199 17.21 -22.34 -5.64
N ARG A 200 18.13 -23.17 -6.13
CA ARG A 200 17.96 -24.64 -6.16
C ARG A 200 17.97 -25.24 -4.75
N ALA A 201 18.61 -24.56 -3.82
CA ALA A 201 18.67 -24.92 -2.41
C ALA A 201 18.81 -23.62 -1.61
N GLY A 202 18.05 -23.51 -0.53
CA GLY A 202 18.03 -22.35 0.33
C GLY A 202 16.75 -21.54 0.20
N ASP A 203 16.39 -20.91 1.29
CA ASP A 203 15.24 -20.00 1.42
C ASP A 203 15.80 -18.61 1.73
N PRO A 204 15.56 -17.59 0.86
CA PRO A 204 16.15 -16.27 1.04
C PRO A 204 15.67 -15.55 2.31
N VAL A 205 14.58 -16.00 2.92
CA VAL A 205 14.06 -15.45 4.18
C VAL A 205 14.67 -16.18 5.39
N ARG A 206 14.67 -17.51 5.32
CA ARG A 206 15.20 -18.34 6.40
C ARG A 206 16.73 -18.34 6.47
N ASP A 207 17.37 -18.29 5.32
CA ASP A 207 18.82 -18.50 5.19
C ASP A 207 19.55 -17.16 4.91
N VAL A 208 19.08 -16.03 5.50
CA VAL A 208 19.65 -14.67 5.30
C VAL A 208 21.14 -14.63 5.61
N ASP A 209 21.57 -15.23 6.72
CA ASP A 209 22.98 -15.28 7.11
C ASP A 209 23.86 -16.00 6.07
N LEU A 210 23.30 -17.02 5.42
CA LEU A 210 23.97 -17.75 4.35
C LEU A 210 24.07 -16.91 3.07
N LEU A 211 23.03 -16.14 2.76
CA LEU A 211 23.02 -15.20 1.64
C LEU A 211 24.05 -14.08 1.83
N ASP A 212 24.14 -13.51 3.02
CA ASP A 212 25.11 -12.45 3.34
C ASP A 212 26.54 -12.96 3.22
N ARG A 213 26.81 -14.19 3.69
CA ARG A 213 28.11 -14.84 3.54
C ARG A 213 28.44 -15.11 2.08
N ALA A 214 27.48 -15.67 1.32
CA ALA A 214 27.66 -15.94 -0.11
C ALA A 214 27.89 -14.66 -0.92
N HIS A 215 27.21 -13.55 -0.55
CA HIS A 215 27.43 -12.23 -1.15
C HIS A 215 28.84 -11.70 -0.84
N GLY A 216 29.31 -11.84 0.40
CA GLY A 216 30.68 -11.47 0.82
C GLY A 216 31.75 -12.26 0.05
N ASP A 217 31.58 -13.58 -0.04
CA ASP A 217 32.49 -14.45 -0.76
C ASP A 217 32.52 -14.13 -2.27
N ALA A 218 31.36 -13.93 -2.87
CA ALA A 218 31.28 -13.57 -4.29
C ALA A 218 31.98 -12.22 -4.58
N ARG A 219 31.80 -11.24 -3.70
CA ARG A 219 32.45 -9.94 -3.82
C ARG A 219 33.96 -10.06 -3.70
N ALA A 220 34.45 -10.83 -2.74
CA ALA A 220 35.89 -11.05 -2.58
C ALA A 220 36.52 -11.72 -3.81
N LEU A 221 35.82 -12.68 -4.43
CA LEU A 221 36.28 -13.33 -5.67
C LEU A 221 36.33 -12.36 -6.84
N VAL A 222 35.37 -11.47 -6.96
CA VAL A 222 35.33 -10.45 -8.03
C VAL A 222 36.42 -9.41 -7.82
N ASP A 223 36.56 -8.87 -6.61
CA ASP A 223 37.54 -7.84 -6.28
C ASP A 223 39.00 -8.35 -6.41
N ALA A 224 39.22 -9.66 -6.20
CA ALA A 224 40.51 -10.29 -6.37
C ALA A 224 40.80 -10.78 -7.81
N ASP A 225 39.85 -10.58 -8.75
CA ASP A 225 39.88 -11.16 -10.12
C ASP A 225 40.15 -12.69 -10.13
N ALA A 226 39.60 -13.35 -9.10
CA ALA A 226 39.83 -14.77 -8.81
C ALA A 226 38.62 -15.66 -9.08
N VAL A 227 37.67 -15.19 -9.90
CA VAL A 227 36.44 -15.95 -10.21
C VAL A 227 36.81 -17.20 -11.03
N PRO A 228 36.52 -18.43 -10.51
CA PRO A 228 36.82 -19.65 -11.26
C PRO A 228 36.08 -19.69 -12.60
N ALA A 229 36.76 -20.04 -13.69
CA ALA A 229 36.19 -20.07 -15.03
C ALA A 229 34.92 -20.96 -15.12
N ALA A 230 34.90 -22.08 -14.39
CA ALA A 230 33.73 -22.96 -14.32
C ALA A 230 32.51 -22.27 -13.66
N LEU A 231 32.72 -21.42 -12.63
CA LEU A 231 31.70 -20.67 -11.95
C LEU A 231 31.18 -19.57 -12.89
N ALA A 232 32.08 -18.82 -13.52
CA ALA A 232 31.71 -17.78 -14.49
C ALA A 232 30.86 -18.35 -15.64
N ALA A 233 31.28 -19.48 -16.22
CA ALA A 233 30.54 -20.18 -17.28
C ALA A 233 29.17 -20.68 -16.79
N HIS A 234 29.07 -21.14 -15.55
CA HIS A 234 27.81 -21.56 -14.95
C HIS A 234 26.84 -20.39 -14.79
N VAL A 235 27.31 -19.28 -14.21
CA VAL A 235 26.52 -18.07 -14.01
C VAL A 235 26.02 -17.53 -15.35
N ALA A 236 26.89 -17.40 -16.36
CA ALA A 236 26.52 -16.94 -17.69
C ALA A 236 25.41 -17.80 -18.32
N ARG A 237 25.55 -19.12 -18.24
CA ARG A 237 24.56 -20.08 -18.78
C ARG A 237 23.21 -20.00 -18.06
N VAL A 238 23.20 -19.84 -16.72
CA VAL A 238 21.98 -19.71 -15.93
C VAL A 238 21.31 -18.37 -16.24
N TRP A 239 22.12 -17.31 -16.31
CA TRP A 239 21.64 -15.96 -16.60
C TRP A 239 21.00 -15.87 -18.00
N GLN A 240 21.64 -16.38 -19.03
CA GLN A 240 21.11 -16.42 -20.40
C GLN A 240 19.78 -17.17 -20.50
N ARG A 241 19.60 -18.26 -19.75
CA ARG A 241 18.35 -19.01 -19.75
C ARG A 241 17.18 -18.26 -19.12
N HIS A 242 17.42 -17.45 -18.09
CA HIS A 242 16.37 -16.80 -17.32
C HIS A 242 16.04 -15.39 -17.82
N PHE A 243 17.01 -14.70 -18.37
CA PHE A 243 16.84 -13.30 -18.73
C PHE A 243 16.77 -13.01 -20.22
N GLY A 244 16.96 -14.03 -21.07
CA GLY A 244 16.78 -13.92 -22.51
C GLY A 244 17.48 -12.69 -23.10
N LEU A 245 18.64 -12.31 -22.58
CA LEU A 245 19.41 -11.19 -23.13
C LEU A 245 19.84 -11.57 -24.54
N GLY A 246 18.94 -11.26 -25.49
CA GLY A 246 19.33 -11.14 -26.88
C GLY A 246 20.50 -10.20 -26.95
N THR A 247 21.55 -10.63 -27.60
CA THR A 247 22.68 -9.85 -28.04
C THR A 247 22.19 -8.49 -28.53
N VAL A 248 22.40 -7.45 -27.73
CA VAL A 248 22.40 -6.08 -28.24
C VAL A 248 23.72 -5.97 -29.00
N GLY A 249 23.60 -6.04 -30.33
CA GLY A 249 24.68 -5.72 -31.25
C GLY A 249 24.92 -4.21 -31.29
#